data_056af839ae9a7ce7cd52c59af51463a9
#
_entry.id   056af839ae9a7ce7cd52c59af51463a9
#
_cell.length_a   1.000
_cell.length_b   1.000
_cell.length_c   1.000
_cell.angle_alpha   90.00
_cell.angle_beta   90.00
_cell.angle_gamma   90.00
#
_symmetry.space_group_name_H-M   'P 1'
#
loop_
_entity.id
_entity.type
_entity.pdbx_description
1 polymer ?
#
loop_
_entity_poly.entity_id
_entity_poly.type
_entity_poly.pdbx_seq_one_letter_code
_entity_poly.pdbx_strand_id
1 'polypeptide(L)'
;MKKILFITSQYRVGERIYPIIPYLAKEYELDLLKVYQMSKSHKWVGDDDLRSVFDLEYSAYFNEVFYDYCDSSKYDLIISDDNRLTSKTGLNKIYKTKKGQMLACTHGNGDNPYLIEGYKKVFDKCFVFGEKEKQFDYCIPIGIPSNDELLHYKDVEKKHILVIINFLTNRQSPFKVNFGKELFEKLDLLSLQKEYNLPIVLKLKSRADENGFKHNVKYLKGVLPDNLNYRILVDVKNDNQLISESKIVISAPSTMTFKSIQLGIPTVLIDKSGQVSNFYDYDGLFDINNDFKSYLREYILKKDFIEKTITGGLTFNSTSLMINEIKKFL
;
A
#
# COMPACT_ATOMS: atom_id res chain seq x y z
N MET A 1 -18.30 28.03 5.60
CA MET A 1 -17.09 27.25 5.30
C MET A 1 -17.50 26.08 4.44
N LYS A 2 -16.73 25.72 3.40
CA LYS A 2 -17.03 24.56 2.57
C LYS A 2 -16.85 23.28 3.37
N LYS A 3 -17.61 22.24 3.01
CA LYS A 3 -17.72 21.03 3.77
C LYS A 3 -17.31 19.80 2.95
N ILE A 4 -16.40 18.98 3.49
CA ILE A 4 -15.87 17.79 2.84
C ILE A 4 -16.28 16.56 3.64
N LEU A 5 -16.85 15.55 2.95
CA LEU A 5 -17.09 14.23 3.52
C LEU A 5 -15.96 13.28 3.12
N PHE A 6 -15.27 12.74 4.11
CA PHE A 6 -14.38 11.61 3.92
C PHE A 6 -15.12 10.30 4.16
N ILE A 7 -14.97 9.35 3.24
CA ILE A 7 -15.52 8.00 3.37
C ILE A 7 -14.34 7.05 3.51
N THR A 8 -14.26 6.34 4.63
CA THR A 8 -13.23 5.33 4.88
C THR A 8 -13.81 3.93 4.91
N SER A 9 -13.15 3.01 4.21
CA SER A 9 -13.54 1.60 4.13
C SER A 9 -12.66 0.68 4.95
N GLN A 10 -11.39 1.00 5.02
CA GLN A 10 -10.37 0.20 5.69
C GLN A 10 -9.24 1.10 6.17
N TYR A 11 -8.83 0.90 7.41
CA TYR A 11 -7.73 1.62 8.02
C TYR A 11 -6.48 1.73 7.12
N ARG A 12 -5.96 0.61 6.62
CA ARG A 12 -4.73 0.57 5.81
C ARG A 12 -4.82 1.25 4.45
N VAL A 13 -6.00 1.48 3.96
CA VAL A 13 -6.22 2.19 2.70
C VAL A 13 -6.20 3.69 2.94
N GLY A 14 -6.86 4.12 4.00
CA GLY A 14 -6.90 5.52 4.41
C GLY A 14 -5.54 6.09 4.80
N GLU A 15 -4.65 5.30 5.42
CA GLU A 15 -3.29 5.74 5.81
C GLU A 15 -2.56 6.51 4.70
N ARG A 16 -2.83 6.18 3.45
CA ARG A 16 -2.14 6.78 2.31
C ARG A 16 -2.47 8.24 2.08
N ILE A 17 -3.70 8.64 2.45
CA ILE A 17 -4.20 9.99 2.22
C ILE A 17 -4.24 10.85 3.50
N TYR A 18 -4.07 10.25 4.66
CA TYR A 18 -4.19 10.97 5.95
C TYR A 18 -3.29 12.19 6.11
N PRO A 19 -2.07 12.23 5.56
CA PRO A 19 -1.23 13.43 5.66
C PRO A 19 -1.87 14.72 5.13
N ILE A 20 -2.89 14.64 4.26
CA ILE A 20 -3.61 15.83 3.76
C ILE A 20 -4.58 16.41 4.78
N ILE A 21 -5.08 15.61 5.73
CA ILE A 21 -6.18 15.95 6.62
C ILE A 21 -5.88 17.22 7.47
N PRO A 22 -4.74 17.33 8.18
CA PRO A 22 -4.43 18.52 8.96
C PRO A 22 -4.37 19.81 8.14
N TYR A 23 -4.06 19.71 6.86
CA TYR A 23 -4.02 20.88 5.97
C TYR A 23 -5.43 21.29 5.54
N LEU A 24 -6.26 20.32 5.17
CA LEU A 24 -7.64 20.60 4.77
C LEU A 24 -8.49 21.11 5.94
N ALA A 25 -8.29 20.58 7.14
CA ALA A 25 -9.01 21.01 8.34
C ALA A 25 -8.78 22.47 8.73
N LYS A 26 -7.73 23.13 8.24
CA LYS A 26 -7.49 24.57 8.44
C LYS A 26 -8.44 25.46 7.65
N GLU A 27 -8.96 24.96 6.53
CA GLU A 27 -9.73 25.75 5.56
C GLU A 27 -11.17 25.24 5.39
N TYR A 28 -11.43 23.99 5.76
CA TYR A 28 -12.69 23.29 5.48
C TYR A 28 -13.23 22.57 6.73
N GLU A 29 -14.54 22.39 6.78
CA GLU A 29 -15.17 21.51 7.74
C GLU A 29 -15.10 20.07 7.23
N LEU A 30 -14.58 19.14 8.05
CA LEU A 30 -14.38 17.75 7.69
C LEU A 30 -15.32 16.84 8.46
N ASP A 31 -16.08 16.04 7.74
CA ASP A 31 -16.88 14.95 8.28
C ASP A 31 -16.33 13.59 7.85
N LEU A 32 -16.44 12.58 8.72
CA LEU A 32 -15.99 11.23 8.47
C LEU A 32 -17.14 10.24 8.50
N LEU A 33 -17.33 9.52 7.40
CA LEU A 33 -18.22 8.38 7.29
C LEU A 33 -17.40 7.08 7.24
N LYS A 34 -17.53 6.26 8.28
CA LYS A 34 -16.92 4.93 8.33
C LYS A 34 -17.88 3.91 7.68
N VAL A 35 -17.45 3.36 6.54
CA VAL A 35 -18.23 2.30 5.85
C VAL A 35 -17.62 0.95 6.21
N TYR A 36 -18.18 0.31 7.23
CA TYR A 36 -17.83 -1.07 7.54
C TYR A 36 -18.36 -1.98 6.43
N GLN A 37 -17.52 -2.85 5.88
CA GLN A 37 -18.01 -3.85 4.93
C GLN A 37 -19.08 -4.73 5.61
N MET A 38 -20.35 -4.50 5.30
CA MET A 38 -21.48 -5.33 5.69
C MET A 38 -21.49 -6.64 4.88
N SER A 39 -20.39 -7.36 4.84
CA SER A 39 -20.35 -8.71 4.28
C SER A 39 -20.49 -9.70 5.42
N LYS A 40 -21.66 -10.30 5.54
CA LYS A 40 -21.94 -11.38 6.52
C LYS A 40 -21.00 -12.58 6.44
N SER A 41 -20.14 -12.66 5.44
CA SER A 41 -19.24 -13.79 5.20
C SER A 41 -17.78 -13.55 5.60
N HIS A 42 -17.39 -12.34 5.96
CA HIS A 42 -16.03 -12.03 6.41
C HIS A 42 -16.09 -11.57 7.86
N LYS A 43 -16.04 -12.51 8.79
CA LYS A 43 -15.56 -12.21 10.14
C LYS A 43 -14.11 -11.73 9.99
N TRP A 44 -13.92 -10.43 9.93
CA TRP A 44 -12.60 -9.85 10.11
C TRP A 44 -12.27 -10.01 11.58
N VAL A 45 -11.27 -10.82 11.86
CA VAL A 45 -10.67 -10.91 13.18
C VAL A 45 -10.00 -9.57 13.43
N GLY A 46 -10.39 -8.88 14.50
CA GLY A 46 -9.76 -7.66 14.96
C GLY A 46 -10.51 -6.37 14.68
N ASP A 47 -11.75 -6.24 15.14
CA ASP A 47 -12.42 -4.93 15.27
C ASP A 47 -11.62 -3.95 16.14
N ASP A 48 -10.75 -4.44 17.01
CA ASP A 48 -9.91 -3.63 17.89
C ASP A 48 -8.69 -3.03 17.16
N ASP A 49 -8.14 -3.71 16.14
CA ASP A 49 -7.02 -3.18 15.34
C ASP A 49 -7.44 -2.08 14.34
N LEU A 50 -8.72 -2.03 13.97
CA LEU A 50 -9.23 -1.02 13.05
C LEU A 50 -9.43 0.36 13.71
N ARG A 51 -9.47 0.39 15.03
CA ARG A 51 -9.69 1.63 15.80
C ARG A 51 -8.41 2.41 16.05
N SER A 52 -7.21 1.80 15.89
CA SER A 52 -6.10 2.22 16.72
C SER A 52 -5.34 3.45 16.23
N VAL A 53 -5.21 3.74 14.93
CA VAL A 53 -4.38 4.87 14.49
C VAL A 53 -5.22 6.00 13.90
N PHE A 54 -6.22 5.69 13.10
CA PHE A 54 -7.10 6.74 12.57
C PHE A 54 -7.88 7.44 13.69
N ASP A 55 -8.39 6.66 14.64
CA ASP A 55 -9.17 7.20 15.76
C ASP A 55 -8.30 8.03 16.73
N LEU A 56 -6.99 7.77 16.84
CA LEU A 56 -6.12 8.48 17.77
C LEU A 56 -5.44 9.71 17.16
N GLU A 57 -5.02 9.64 15.90
CA GLU A 57 -4.16 10.66 15.31
C GLU A 57 -4.93 11.71 14.51
N TYR A 58 -6.01 11.32 13.87
CA TYR A 58 -6.78 12.19 12.97
C TYR A 58 -8.23 12.40 13.37
N SER A 59 -8.76 11.66 14.33
CA SER A 59 -10.17 11.76 14.76
C SER A 59 -10.55 13.18 15.23
N ALA A 60 -9.60 13.90 15.83
CA ALA A 60 -9.82 15.26 16.29
C ALA A 60 -10.13 16.28 15.17
N TYR A 61 -9.86 15.91 13.91
CA TYR A 61 -10.13 16.76 12.75
C TYR A 61 -11.51 16.57 12.15
N PHE A 62 -12.25 15.55 12.58
CA PHE A 62 -13.51 15.17 11.97
C PHE A 62 -14.70 15.22 12.92
N ASN A 63 -15.87 15.55 12.35
CA ASN A 63 -17.15 15.17 12.95
C ASN A 63 -17.54 13.81 12.40
N GLU A 64 -17.83 12.85 13.27
CA GLU A 64 -18.24 11.51 12.84
C GLU A 64 -19.71 11.52 12.37
N VAL A 65 -19.96 10.95 11.20
CA VAL A 65 -21.29 10.86 10.59
C VAL A 65 -21.68 9.40 10.43
N PHE A 66 -22.88 9.04 10.87
CA PHE A 66 -23.43 7.71 10.69
C PHE A 66 -24.13 7.57 9.33
N TYR A 67 -23.96 6.43 8.68
CA TYR A 67 -24.45 6.17 7.33
C TYR A 67 -25.95 6.47 7.16
N ASP A 68 -26.80 6.03 8.11
CA ASP A 68 -28.25 6.21 8.03
C ASP A 68 -28.67 7.68 8.06
N TYR A 69 -27.87 8.55 8.65
CA TYR A 69 -28.11 9.98 8.80
C TYR A 69 -27.28 10.85 7.84
N CYS A 70 -26.50 10.23 6.96
CA CYS A 70 -25.66 10.95 6.03
C CYS A 70 -26.49 11.54 4.90
N ASP A 71 -26.60 12.87 4.89
CA ASP A 71 -27.15 13.65 3.78
C ASP A 71 -26.01 14.17 2.91
N SER A 72 -25.71 13.43 1.83
CA SER A 72 -24.61 13.77 0.93
C SER A 72 -24.80 15.06 0.14
N SER A 73 -26.02 15.62 0.12
CA SER A 73 -26.31 16.90 -0.53
C SER A 73 -25.72 18.11 0.21
N LYS A 74 -25.26 17.94 1.44
CA LYS A 74 -24.68 18.99 2.28
C LYS A 74 -23.20 19.22 2.02
N TYR A 75 -22.53 18.33 1.26
CA TYR A 75 -21.09 18.38 1.06
C TYR A 75 -20.74 18.99 -0.29
N ASP A 76 -19.77 19.90 -0.27
CA ASP A 76 -19.20 20.50 -1.48
C ASP A 76 -18.30 19.51 -2.21
N LEU A 77 -17.68 18.57 -1.45
CA LEU A 77 -16.82 17.52 -1.96
C LEU A 77 -16.93 16.25 -1.13
N ILE A 78 -16.83 15.09 -1.79
CA ILE A 78 -16.80 13.79 -1.15
C ILE A 78 -15.51 13.07 -1.57
N ILE A 79 -14.74 12.55 -0.64
CA ILE A 79 -13.49 11.83 -0.90
C ILE A 79 -13.56 10.44 -0.29
N SER A 80 -13.44 9.40 -1.13
CA SER A 80 -13.35 8.01 -0.67
C SER A 80 -11.91 7.55 -0.68
N ASP A 81 -11.48 6.89 0.38
CA ASP A 81 -10.15 6.30 0.49
C ASP A 81 -9.95 5.04 -0.39
N ASP A 82 -11.05 4.49 -0.93
CA ASP A 82 -11.01 3.26 -1.71
C ASP A 82 -11.94 3.33 -2.93
N ASN A 83 -11.37 3.17 -4.12
CA ASN A 83 -12.12 3.12 -5.37
C ASN A 83 -12.94 1.84 -5.56
N ARG A 84 -12.76 0.82 -4.70
CA ARG A 84 -13.52 -0.44 -4.72
C ARG A 84 -14.82 -0.40 -3.94
N LEU A 85 -15.13 0.71 -3.29
CA LEU A 85 -16.41 0.93 -2.65
C LEU A 85 -17.49 1.09 -3.72
N THR A 86 -18.21 0.02 -3.98
CA THR A 86 -19.19 -0.10 -5.06
C THR A 86 -20.63 0.00 -4.55
N SER A 87 -21.58 -0.15 -5.45
CA SER A 87 -23.02 -0.28 -5.17
C SER A 87 -23.39 -1.26 -4.05
N LYS A 88 -22.57 -2.29 -3.83
CA LYS A 88 -22.79 -3.28 -2.76
C LYS A 88 -22.55 -2.71 -1.36
N THR A 89 -21.84 -1.60 -1.26
CA THR A 89 -21.51 -0.93 0.01
C THR A 89 -22.45 0.23 0.37
N GLY A 90 -23.51 0.43 -0.40
CA GLY A 90 -24.47 1.52 -0.16
C GLY A 90 -24.04 2.88 -0.70
N LEU A 91 -22.85 3.03 -1.26
CA LEU A 91 -22.36 4.29 -1.83
C LEU A 91 -23.26 4.83 -2.96
N ASN A 92 -24.05 3.98 -3.59
CA ASN A 92 -25.01 4.41 -4.59
C ASN A 92 -26.02 5.45 -4.06
N LYS A 93 -26.42 5.35 -2.78
CA LYS A 93 -27.31 6.35 -2.17
C LYS A 93 -26.60 7.70 -2.11
N ILE A 94 -25.37 7.70 -1.61
CA ILE A 94 -24.54 8.91 -1.50
C ILE A 94 -24.29 9.51 -2.88
N TYR A 95 -23.91 8.69 -3.86
CA TYR A 95 -23.67 9.14 -5.22
C TYR A 95 -24.92 9.78 -5.87
N LYS A 96 -26.10 9.20 -5.67
CA LYS A 96 -27.35 9.70 -6.25
C LYS A 96 -27.82 11.01 -5.64
N THR A 97 -27.50 11.28 -4.38
CA THR A 97 -27.96 12.45 -3.64
C THR A 97 -26.92 13.56 -3.51
N LYS A 98 -25.65 13.30 -3.91
CA LYS A 98 -24.58 14.28 -3.82
C LYS A 98 -24.85 15.52 -4.68
N LYS A 99 -24.41 16.68 -4.20
CA LYS A 99 -24.34 17.92 -4.99
C LYS A 99 -22.95 18.17 -5.52
N GLY A 100 -21.94 17.98 -4.66
CA GLY A 100 -20.55 18.15 -5.00
C GLY A 100 -19.97 16.97 -5.79
N GLN A 101 -18.72 17.09 -6.17
CA GLN A 101 -17.99 16.01 -6.83
C GLN A 101 -17.62 14.91 -5.83
N MET A 102 -17.50 13.69 -6.34
CA MET A 102 -17.06 12.54 -5.56
C MET A 102 -15.76 12.00 -6.15
N LEU A 103 -14.71 12.07 -5.34
CA LEU A 103 -13.37 11.59 -5.67
C LEU A 103 -13.10 10.26 -4.98
N ALA A 104 -12.29 9.42 -5.60
CA ALA A 104 -11.79 8.22 -4.97
C ALA A 104 -10.26 8.17 -5.00
N CYS A 105 -9.68 7.41 -4.09
CA CYS A 105 -8.27 7.03 -4.14
C CYS A 105 -8.13 5.58 -4.58
N THR A 106 -7.11 5.27 -5.38
CA THR A 106 -6.83 3.88 -5.75
C THR A 106 -6.55 3.03 -4.53
N HIS A 107 -7.13 1.82 -4.48
CA HIS A 107 -6.95 0.90 -3.36
C HIS A 107 -5.50 0.43 -3.21
N GLY A 108 -4.83 0.24 -4.31
CA GLY A 108 -3.47 -0.27 -4.33
C GLY A 108 -2.88 -0.24 -5.72
N ASN A 109 -1.57 -0.42 -5.77
CA ASN A 109 -0.92 -0.63 -7.03
C ASN A 109 -1.32 -2.01 -7.56
N GLY A 110 -1.82 -2.03 -8.76
CA GLY A 110 -2.24 -3.24 -9.40
C GLY A 110 -3.71 -3.51 -9.38
N ASP A 111 -4.49 -2.59 -8.91
CA ASP A 111 -5.89 -2.62 -9.23
C ASP A 111 -6.01 -2.55 -10.76
N ASN A 112 -6.52 -3.65 -11.30
CA ASN A 112 -6.74 -3.81 -12.73
C ASN A 112 -7.43 -2.54 -13.27
N PRO A 113 -6.94 -1.95 -14.39
CA PRO A 113 -7.61 -0.80 -15.04
C PRO A 113 -9.11 -1.04 -15.30
N TYR A 114 -9.52 -2.29 -15.50
CA TYR A 114 -10.95 -2.65 -15.61
C TYR A 114 -11.75 -2.39 -14.34
N LEU A 115 -11.14 -2.47 -13.17
CA LEU A 115 -11.80 -2.07 -11.94
C LEU A 115 -12.02 -0.57 -11.89
N ILE A 116 -11.04 0.22 -12.32
CA ILE A 116 -11.16 1.67 -12.41
C ILE A 116 -12.28 2.06 -13.38
N GLU A 117 -12.38 1.41 -14.53
CA GLU A 117 -13.46 1.66 -15.48
C GLU A 117 -14.85 1.30 -14.92
N GLY A 118 -14.96 0.21 -14.20
CA GLY A 118 -16.21 -0.19 -13.51
C GLY A 118 -16.66 0.84 -12.46
N TYR A 119 -15.75 1.58 -11.85
CA TYR A 119 -16.02 2.60 -10.83
C TYR A 119 -16.31 3.99 -11.38
N LYS A 120 -16.02 4.24 -12.64
CA LYS A 120 -16.36 5.50 -13.33
C LYS A 120 -17.82 5.93 -13.16
N LYS A 121 -18.73 4.99 -12.94
CA LYS A 121 -20.15 5.27 -12.68
C LYS A 121 -20.46 5.83 -11.30
N VAL A 122 -19.50 5.75 -10.37
CA VAL A 122 -19.68 6.14 -8.96
C VAL A 122 -18.83 7.36 -8.62
N PHE A 123 -17.62 7.45 -9.17
CA PHE A 123 -16.68 8.53 -8.88
C PHE A 123 -16.50 9.44 -10.09
N ASP A 124 -16.44 10.74 -9.85
CA ASP A 124 -16.17 11.72 -10.89
C ASP A 124 -14.70 11.76 -11.28
N LYS A 125 -13.80 11.55 -10.30
CA LYS A 125 -12.35 11.45 -10.47
C LYS A 125 -11.76 10.40 -9.55
N CYS A 126 -10.60 9.86 -9.94
CA CYS A 126 -9.84 8.89 -9.16
C CYS A 126 -8.38 9.33 -9.03
N PHE A 127 -7.90 9.49 -7.81
CA PHE A 127 -6.49 9.70 -7.53
C PHE A 127 -5.72 8.39 -7.65
N VAL A 128 -4.67 8.40 -8.45
CA VAL A 128 -3.80 7.25 -8.71
C VAL A 128 -2.35 7.56 -8.36
N PHE A 129 -1.51 6.53 -8.23
CA PHE A 129 -0.15 6.70 -7.75
C PHE A 129 0.77 7.37 -8.78
N GLY A 130 0.64 7.04 -10.06
CA GLY A 130 1.52 7.57 -11.08
C GLY A 130 0.91 7.65 -12.47
N GLU A 131 1.68 8.20 -13.40
CA GLU A 131 1.28 8.33 -14.80
C GLU A 131 0.98 6.97 -15.47
N LYS A 132 1.64 5.90 -15.00
CA LYS A 132 1.39 4.54 -15.49
C LYS A 132 -0.05 4.06 -15.24
N GLU A 133 -0.69 4.55 -14.18
CA GLU A 133 -2.07 4.24 -13.83
C GLU A 133 -3.08 5.22 -14.44
N LYS A 134 -2.60 6.30 -15.08
CA LYS A 134 -3.42 7.29 -15.78
C LYS A 134 -3.93 6.75 -17.11
N GLN A 135 -4.73 5.71 -17.08
CA GLN A 135 -5.28 5.09 -18.30
C GLN A 135 -6.56 5.77 -18.79
N PHE A 136 -7.15 6.64 -17.97
CA PHE A 136 -8.42 7.30 -18.25
C PHE A 136 -8.38 8.76 -17.84
N ASP A 137 -9.15 9.62 -18.54
CA ASP A 137 -9.23 11.07 -18.29
C ASP A 137 -9.72 11.46 -16.88
N TYR A 138 -10.36 10.53 -16.17
CA TYR A 138 -10.79 10.76 -14.81
C TYR A 138 -9.72 10.36 -13.77
N CYS A 139 -8.61 9.76 -14.17
CA CYS A 139 -7.49 9.43 -13.28
C CYS A 139 -6.54 10.63 -13.15
N ILE A 140 -6.22 10.98 -11.92
CA ILE A 140 -5.31 12.07 -11.57
C ILE A 140 -4.12 11.49 -10.83
N PRO A 141 -2.91 11.49 -11.43
CA PRO A 141 -1.71 11.01 -10.75
C PRO A 141 -1.26 12.00 -9.69
N ILE A 142 -1.17 11.52 -8.45
CA ILE A 142 -0.81 12.35 -7.30
C ILE A 142 0.30 11.76 -6.43
N GLY A 143 0.70 10.51 -6.66
CA GLY A 143 1.62 9.80 -5.78
C GLY A 143 0.94 9.17 -4.56
N ILE A 144 1.72 8.97 -3.53
CA ILE A 144 1.28 8.36 -2.27
C ILE A 144 1.61 9.33 -1.13
N PRO A 145 0.65 10.14 -0.64
CA PRO A 145 0.90 11.15 0.39
C PRO A 145 1.62 10.62 1.63
N SER A 146 1.25 9.43 2.12
CA SER A 146 1.92 8.82 3.29
C SER A 146 3.40 8.46 3.06
N ASN A 147 3.86 8.44 1.81
CA ASN A 147 5.26 8.18 1.51
C ASN A 147 6.13 9.46 1.59
N ASP A 148 5.52 10.64 1.68
CA ASP A 148 6.30 11.90 1.80
C ASP A 148 7.15 11.92 3.08
N GLU A 149 6.71 11.23 4.14
CA GLU A 149 7.48 11.05 5.37
C GLU A 149 8.80 10.30 5.15
N LEU A 150 8.93 9.53 4.08
CA LEU A 150 10.15 8.78 3.77
C LEU A 150 11.35 9.70 3.57
N LEU A 151 11.13 10.97 3.25
CA LEU A 151 12.20 11.97 3.14
C LEU A 151 13.06 12.02 4.41
N HIS A 152 12.45 11.84 5.59
CA HIS A 152 13.15 11.83 6.88
C HIS A 152 14.03 10.59 7.11
N TYR A 153 13.86 9.56 6.27
CA TYR A 153 14.57 8.28 6.37
C TYR A 153 15.58 8.04 5.25
N LYS A 154 15.87 9.05 4.43
CA LYS A 154 16.65 8.86 3.20
C LYS A 154 18.11 8.44 3.46
N ASP A 155 18.73 8.97 4.51
CA ASP A 155 20.15 8.77 4.82
C ASP A 155 20.36 7.87 6.06
N VAL A 156 19.44 6.95 6.31
CA VAL A 156 19.51 6.04 7.46
C VAL A 156 20.52 4.93 7.20
N GLU A 157 21.31 4.58 8.24
CA GLU A 157 22.25 3.47 8.21
C GLU A 157 21.57 2.14 7.85
N LYS A 158 22.23 1.34 7.01
CA LYS A 158 21.70 0.04 6.57
C LYS A 158 22.07 -1.05 7.56
N LYS A 159 21.07 -1.72 8.14
CA LYS A 159 21.23 -2.66 9.26
C LYS A 159 20.83 -4.11 8.93
N HIS A 160 20.14 -4.34 7.82
CA HIS A 160 19.64 -5.66 7.47
C HIS A 160 19.31 -5.82 5.99
N ILE A 161 19.07 -7.05 5.59
CA ILE A 161 18.42 -7.42 4.33
C ILE A 161 16.97 -7.79 4.66
N LEU A 162 16.01 -7.14 4.01
CA LEU A 162 14.57 -7.32 4.28
C LEU A 162 13.93 -8.25 3.26
N VAL A 163 13.27 -9.30 3.75
CA VAL A 163 12.43 -10.18 2.93
C VAL A 163 10.97 -10.00 3.35
N ILE A 164 10.15 -9.48 2.46
CA ILE A 164 8.72 -9.24 2.70
C ILE A 164 7.92 -10.43 2.19
N ILE A 165 7.32 -11.17 3.11
CA ILE A 165 6.59 -12.40 2.85
C ILE A 165 5.10 -12.14 2.99
N ASN A 166 4.39 -12.14 1.86
CA ASN A 166 2.95 -11.93 1.87
C ASN A 166 2.17 -13.21 2.23
N PHE A 167 2.67 -14.38 1.77
CA PHE A 167 2.01 -15.66 1.99
C PHE A 167 3.03 -16.80 2.01
N LEU A 168 2.88 -17.71 2.99
CA LEU A 168 3.70 -18.93 3.12
C LEU A 168 3.00 -20.19 2.60
N THR A 169 1.71 -20.13 2.26
CA THR A 169 0.93 -21.30 1.87
C THR A 169 0.24 -21.10 0.52
N ASN A 170 0.05 -22.23 -0.20
CA ASN A 170 -0.61 -22.32 -1.51
C ASN A 170 -2.12 -21.92 -1.48
N ARG A 171 -2.47 -20.73 -1.06
CA ARG A 171 -3.80 -20.23 -1.39
C ARG A 171 -3.80 -19.80 -2.84
N GLN A 172 -4.67 -20.40 -3.63
CA GLN A 172 -4.84 -20.11 -5.04
C GLN A 172 -5.17 -18.62 -5.27
N SER A 173 -4.19 -17.85 -5.62
CA SER A 173 -4.36 -16.48 -6.10
C SER A 173 -3.24 -16.23 -7.11
N PRO A 174 -3.55 -15.70 -8.27
CA PRO A 174 -2.56 -15.40 -9.31
C PRO A 174 -1.45 -14.44 -8.84
N PHE A 175 -1.71 -13.66 -7.79
CA PHE A 175 -0.76 -12.66 -7.24
C PHE A 175 0.04 -13.18 -6.04
N LYS A 176 0.06 -14.49 -5.75
CA LYS A 176 0.70 -15.05 -4.55
C LYS A 176 1.97 -15.78 -4.89
N VAL A 177 3.09 -15.18 -4.54
CA VAL A 177 4.36 -15.87 -4.48
C VAL A 177 4.37 -16.75 -3.23
N ASN A 178 4.57 -18.04 -3.42
CA ASN A 178 4.76 -18.97 -2.32
C ASN A 178 6.23 -18.94 -1.88
N PHE A 179 6.51 -18.42 -0.70
CA PHE A 179 7.84 -18.50 -0.09
C PHE A 179 8.08 -19.90 0.48
N GLY A 180 8.23 -20.88 -0.40
CA GLY A 180 8.56 -22.25 -0.05
C GLY A 180 10.06 -22.49 0.04
N LYS A 181 10.44 -23.73 0.38
CA LYS A 181 11.84 -24.17 0.50
C LYS A 181 12.63 -23.89 -0.79
N GLU A 182 12.08 -24.25 -1.94
CA GLU A 182 12.70 -24.04 -3.25
C GLU A 182 13.07 -22.56 -3.51
N LEU A 183 12.18 -21.62 -3.15
CA LEU A 183 12.46 -20.20 -3.31
C LEU A 183 13.58 -19.73 -2.38
N PHE A 184 13.55 -20.16 -1.10
CA PHE A 184 14.61 -19.79 -0.17
C PHE A 184 15.98 -20.36 -0.55
N GLU A 185 16.04 -21.58 -1.11
CA GLU A 185 17.26 -22.16 -1.67
C GLU A 185 17.78 -21.31 -2.85
N LYS A 186 16.91 -20.88 -3.76
CA LYS A 186 17.30 -20.04 -4.91
C LYS A 186 17.74 -18.64 -4.50
N LEU A 187 17.12 -18.03 -3.48
CA LEU A 187 17.53 -16.73 -2.97
C LEU A 187 18.89 -16.75 -2.27
N ASP A 188 19.36 -17.93 -1.86
CA ASP A 188 20.65 -18.13 -1.17
C ASP A 188 20.93 -17.05 -0.09
N LEU A 189 19.97 -16.90 0.82
CA LEU A 189 20.01 -15.86 1.86
C LEU A 189 21.27 -15.92 2.72
N LEU A 190 21.83 -17.11 2.91
CA LEU A 190 23.07 -17.30 3.68
C LEU A 190 24.28 -16.65 3.00
N SER A 191 24.38 -16.78 1.68
CA SER A 191 25.43 -16.12 0.92
C SER A 191 25.26 -14.60 0.90
N LEU A 192 24.02 -14.10 0.76
CA LEU A 192 23.74 -12.66 0.87
C LEU A 192 24.13 -12.13 2.25
N GLN A 193 23.77 -12.84 3.31
CA GLN A 193 24.13 -12.47 4.67
C GLN A 193 25.65 -12.35 4.85
N LYS A 194 26.42 -13.31 4.33
CA LYS A 194 27.88 -13.29 4.39
C LYS A 194 28.48 -12.18 3.56
N GLU A 195 27.97 -11.94 2.35
CA GLU A 195 28.45 -10.91 1.43
C GLU A 195 28.31 -9.51 2.02
N TYR A 196 27.14 -9.22 2.60
CA TYR A 196 26.85 -7.89 3.14
C TYR A 196 27.17 -7.76 4.64
N ASN A 197 27.48 -8.86 5.33
CA ASN A 197 27.67 -8.91 6.78
C ASN A 197 26.48 -8.32 7.56
N LEU A 198 25.26 -8.58 7.10
CA LEU A 198 24.01 -8.06 7.66
C LEU A 198 23.01 -9.18 7.96
N PRO A 199 22.25 -9.11 9.06
CA PRO A 199 21.22 -10.09 9.37
C PRO A 199 20.07 -10.04 8.36
N ILE A 200 19.34 -11.15 8.24
CA ILE A 200 18.12 -11.24 7.45
C ILE A 200 16.91 -10.88 8.33
N VAL A 201 16.05 -10.02 7.84
CA VAL A 201 14.77 -9.72 8.49
C VAL A 201 13.63 -10.24 7.60
N LEU A 202 12.84 -11.16 8.15
CA LEU A 202 11.67 -11.73 7.49
C LEU A 202 10.41 -11.03 8.01
N LYS A 203 9.78 -10.19 7.19
CA LYS A 203 8.53 -9.51 7.56
C LYS A 203 7.33 -10.29 7.02
N LEU A 204 6.54 -10.82 7.93
CA LEU A 204 5.28 -11.49 7.60
C LEU A 204 4.13 -10.47 7.52
N LYS A 205 3.12 -10.81 6.73
CA LYS A 205 1.88 -10.03 6.68
C LYS A 205 1.07 -10.26 7.95
N SER A 206 0.61 -9.19 8.56
CA SER A 206 -0.05 -9.12 9.86
C SER A 206 -1.45 -9.77 9.97
N ARG A 207 -1.92 -10.50 8.98
CA ARG A 207 -3.26 -11.11 8.97
C ARG A 207 -3.27 -12.60 9.32
N ALA A 208 -2.22 -13.13 9.90
CA ALA A 208 -2.29 -14.45 10.47
C ALA A 208 -2.94 -14.31 11.85
N ASP A 209 -4.04 -15.03 12.08
CA ASP A 209 -4.47 -15.29 13.45
C ASP A 209 -3.30 -15.90 14.24
N GLU A 210 -3.37 -15.90 15.56
CA GLU A 210 -2.28 -16.38 16.40
C GLU A 210 -1.81 -17.80 16.02
N ASN A 211 -2.74 -18.65 15.61
CA ASN A 211 -2.44 -20.01 15.15
C ASN A 211 -1.74 -20.01 13.79
N GLY A 212 -2.19 -19.18 12.86
CA GLY A 212 -1.53 -19.00 11.56
C GLY A 212 -0.13 -18.43 11.70
N PHE A 213 0.09 -17.52 12.63
CA PHE A 213 1.43 -17.00 12.94
C PHE A 213 2.37 -18.08 13.47
N LYS A 214 1.95 -18.85 14.49
CA LYS A 214 2.73 -19.96 15.03
C LYS A 214 3.08 -20.99 13.96
N HIS A 215 2.13 -21.32 13.10
CA HIS A 215 2.34 -22.21 11.97
C HIS A 215 3.38 -21.65 10.98
N ASN A 216 3.26 -20.38 10.63
CA ASN A 216 4.19 -19.71 9.71
C ASN A 216 5.62 -19.65 10.26
N VAL A 217 5.78 -19.33 11.54
CA VAL A 217 7.10 -19.34 12.20
C VAL A 217 7.70 -20.74 12.23
N LYS A 218 6.91 -21.76 12.59
CA LYS A 218 7.37 -23.16 12.58
C LYS A 218 7.80 -23.60 11.18
N TYR A 219 7.03 -23.24 10.16
CA TYR A 219 7.35 -23.54 8.77
C TYR A 219 8.66 -22.88 8.35
N LEU A 220 8.83 -21.57 8.60
CA LEU A 220 10.06 -20.85 8.26
C LEU A 220 11.30 -21.48 8.94
N LYS A 221 11.20 -21.83 10.21
CA LYS A 221 12.28 -22.53 10.93
C LYS A 221 12.66 -23.88 10.31
N GLY A 222 11.71 -24.54 9.63
CA GLY A 222 11.97 -25.83 8.96
C GLY A 222 12.53 -25.72 7.54
N VAL A 223 12.48 -24.53 6.92
CA VAL A 223 12.92 -24.34 5.51
C VAL A 223 14.14 -23.42 5.39
N LEU A 224 14.45 -22.64 6.41
CA LEU A 224 15.62 -21.77 6.44
C LEU A 224 16.87 -22.54 6.91
N PRO A 225 18.07 -22.18 6.42
CA PRO A 225 19.31 -22.78 6.92
C PRO A 225 19.52 -22.53 8.43
N ASP A 226 19.95 -23.55 9.18
CA ASP A 226 20.14 -23.48 10.63
C ASP A 226 21.17 -22.41 11.07
N ASN A 227 22.15 -22.13 10.22
CA ASN A 227 23.21 -21.15 10.46
C ASN A 227 22.89 -19.74 9.91
N LEU A 228 21.68 -19.52 9.43
CA LEU A 228 21.24 -18.20 9.00
C LEU A 228 20.94 -17.32 10.22
N ASN A 229 21.57 -16.16 10.33
CA ASN A 229 21.20 -15.16 11.33
C ASN A 229 20.00 -14.36 10.85
N TYR A 230 18.83 -14.63 11.41
CA TYR A 230 17.59 -13.98 11.01
C TYR A 230 16.68 -13.66 12.19
N ARG A 231 15.76 -12.72 11.95
CA ARG A 231 14.63 -12.44 12.83
C ARG A 231 13.33 -12.39 12.03
N ILE A 232 12.23 -12.81 12.66
CA ILE A 232 10.89 -12.77 12.07
C ILE A 232 10.12 -11.63 12.72
N LEU A 233 9.55 -10.75 11.91
CA LEU A 233 8.71 -9.65 12.35
C LEU A 233 7.29 -9.82 11.81
N VAL A 234 6.32 -9.54 12.70
CA VAL A 234 4.89 -9.41 12.37
C VAL A 234 4.49 -8.04 12.89
N ASP A 235 3.53 -7.38 12.36
CA ASP A 235 3.00 -6.11 12.88
C ASP A 235 4.09 -5.08 13.28
N VAL A 236 4.78 -4.59 12.29
CA VAL A 236 5.78 -3.54 12.49
C VAL A 236 5.06 -2.19 12.61
N LYS A 237 5.21 -1.52 13.75
CA LYS A 237 4.61 -0.19 13.98
C LYS A 237 5.18 0.90 13.06
N ASN A 238 6.44 0.78 12.67
CA ASN A 238 7.13 1.74 11.81
C ASN A 238 7.74 1.03 10.60
N ASP A 239 6.93 0.80 9.59
CA ASP A 239 7.37 0.21 8.31
C ASP A 239 8.38 1.11 7.58
N ASN A 240 8.31 2.43 7.74
CA ASN A 240 9.21 3.37 7.09
C ASN A 240 10.65 3.19 7.59
N GLN A 241 10.82 3.10 8.90
CA GLN A 241 12.13 2.84 9.50
C GLN A 241 12.67 1.46 9.07
N LEU A 242 11.85 0.42 9.16
CA LEU A 242 12.26 -0.94 8.77
C LEU A 242 12.75 -0.97 7.32
N ILE A 243 12.02 -0.34 6.41
CA ILE A 243 12.39 -0.30 5.00
C ILE A 243 13.66 0.54 4.79
N SER A 244 13.73 1.72 5.41
CA SER A 244 14.88 2.62 5.23
C SER A 244 16.19 2.04 5.75
N GLU A 245 16.17 1.25 6.81
CA GLU A 245 17.31 0.52 7.36
C GLU A 245 17.73 -0.70 6.52
N SER A 246 16.99 -1.01 5.44
CA SER A 246 17.31 -2.16 4.58
C SER A 246 18.41 -1.83 3.58
N LYS A 247 19.38 -2.75 3.41
CA LYS A 247 20.38 -2.70 2.34
C LYS A 247 19.81 -3.15 1.01
N ILE A 248 18.96 -4.17 1.07
CA ILE A 248 18.25 -4.78 -0.05
C ILE A 248 16.86 -5.16 0.45
N VAL A 249 15.85 -5.02 -0.42
CA VAL A 249 14.49 -5.52 -0.17
C VAL A 249 14.15 -6.60 -1.19
N ILE A 250 13.73 -7.76 -0.71
CA ILE A 250 13.27 -8.89 -1.54
C ILE A 250 11.79 -9.10 -1.18
N SER A 251 10.90 -9.04 -2.15
CA SER A 251 9.47 -9.08 -1.87
C SER A 251 8.66 -9.74 -2.96
N ALA A 252 7.57 -10.37 -2.60
CA ALA A 252 6.44 -10.47 -3.52
C ALA A 252 5.84 -9.07 -3.74
N PRO A 253 5.11 -8.84 -4.83
CA PRO A 253 4.47 -7.55 -5.09
C PRO A 253 3.65 -7.05 -3.90
N SER A 254 3.98 -5.87 -3.43
CA SER A 254 3.39 -5.24 -2.24
C SER A 254 3.49 -3.72 -2.34
N THR A 255 2.53 -3.01 -1.77
CA THR A 255 2.61 -1.53 -1.68
C THR A 255 3.81 -1.05 -0.86
N MET A 256 4.36 -1.87 0.03
CA MET A 256 5.59 -1.57 0.76
C MET A 256 6.82 -1.47 -0.16
N THR A 257 6.81 -2.18 -1.30
CA THR A 257 7.93 -2.12 -2.24
C THR A 257 8.07 -0.76 -2.90
N PHE A 258 6.99 0.03 -3.02
CA PHE A 258 7.11 1.40 -3.49
C PHE A 258 7.92 2.28 -2.55
N LYS A 259 7.80 2.07 -1.24
CA LYS A 259 8.59 2.80 -0.27
C LYS A 259 10.09 2.55 -0.45
N SER A 260 10.48 1.28 -0.64
CA SER A 260 11.89 0.94 -0.86
C SER A 260 12.42 1.46 -2.21
N ILE A 261 11.64 1.34 -3.27
CA ILE A 261 11.99 1.85 -4.60
C ILE A 261 12.13 3.38 -4.54
N GLN A 262 11.20 4.07 -3.89
CA GLN A 262 11.20 5.53 -3.76
C GLN A 262 12.40 6.04 -2.94
N LEU A 263 12.85 5.28 -1.95
CA LEU A 263 14.08 5.55 -1.19
C LEU A 263 15.37 5.21 -1.95
N GLY A 264 15.27 4.70 -3.18
CA GLY A 264 16.44 4.25 -3.96
C GLY A 264 17.11 2.99 -3.43
N ILE A 265 16.41 2.19 -2.61
CA ILE A 265 16.91 0.93 -2.08
C ILE A 265 16.75 -0.16 -3.14
N PRO A 266 17.79 -0.93 -3.47
CA PRO A 266 17.69 -2.07 -4.36
C PRO A 266 16.55 -3.00 -3.92
N THR A 267 15.54 -3.14 -4.78
CA THR A 267 14.31 -3.88 -4.46
C THR A 267 14.05 -4.92 -5.52
N VAL A 268 14.10 -6.19 -5.12
CA VAL A 268 13.82 -7.32 -5.99
C VAL A 268 12.38 -7.78 -5.79
N LEU A 269 11.60 -7.74 -6.84
CA LEU A 269 10.24 -8.27 -6.86
C LEU A 269 10.24 -9.68 -7.43
N ILE A 270 9.79 -10.65 -6.64
CA ILE A 270 9.71 -12.04 -7.06
C ILE A 270 8.43 -12.23 -7.86
N ASP A 271 8.57 -12.56 -9.12
CA ASP A 271 7.47 -12.97 -9.98
C ASP A 271 7.61 -14.46 -10.34
N LYS A 272 6.63 -15.24 -9.96
CA LYS A 272 6.55 -16.68 -10.31
C LYS A 272 5.70 -16.93 -11.54
N SER A 273 4.89 -15.98 -11.96
CA SER A 273 3.80 -16.24 -12.90
C SER A 273 3.85 -15.42 -14.19
N GLY A 274 4.76 -14.46 -14.28
CA GLY A 274 4.71 -13.44 -15.35
C GLY A 274 3.41 -12.62 -15.33
N GLN A 275 2.65 -12.67 -14.24
CA GLN A 275 1.31 -12.07 -14.15
C GLN A 275 1.26 -10.79 -13.31
N VAL A 276 2.41 -10.24 -12.94
CA VAL A 276 2.46 -9.01 -12.14
C VAL A 276 2.32 -7.80 -13.04
N SER A 277 1.10 -7.56 -13.50
CA SER A 277 0.77 -6.58 -14.55
C SER A 277 1.29 -5.15 -14.28
N ASN A 278 1.47 -4.76 -13.03
CA ASN A 278 1.80 -3.39 -12.68
C ASN A 278 3.28 -3.13 -12.46
N PHE A 279 4.09 -4.18 -12.50
CA PHE A 279 5.53 -4.09 -12.36
C PHE A 279 6.27 -4.54 -13.64
N TYR A 280 5.58 -4.72 -14.75
CA TYR A 280 6.15 -5.28 -15.99
C TYR A 280 7.39 -4.55 -16.52
N ASP A 281 7.45 -3.24 -16.30
CA ASP A 281 8.58 -2.43 -16.78
C ASP A 281 9.60 -2.16 -15.67
N TYR A 282 9.50 -2.89 -14.54
CA TYR A 282 10.42 -2.73 -13.43
C TYR A 282 11.61 -3.67 -13.57
N ASP A 283 12.82 -3.11 -13.63
CA ASP A 283 14.06 -3.89 -13.82
C ASP A 283 14.38 -4.81 -12.64
N GLY A 284 13.83 -4.54 -11.45
CA GLY A 284 13.95 -5.38 -10.28
C GLY A 284 13.00 -6.59 -10.27
N LEU A 285 12.37 -6.92 -11.39
CA LEU A 285 11.51 -8.10 -11.49
C LEU A 285 12.34 -9.35 -11.70
N PHE A 286 12.38 -10.22 -10.70
CA PHE A 286 13.16 -11.45 -10.72
C PHE A 286 12.29 -12.64 -11.10
N ASP A 287 12.64 -13.29 -12.22
CA ASP A 287 12.13 -14.61 -12.55
C ASP A 287 12.89 -15.68 -11.72
N ILE A 288 12.14 -16.43 -10.92
CA ILE A 288 12.67 -17.50 -10.06
C ILE A 288 13.49 -18.58 -10.82
N ASN A 289 13.37 -18.66 -12.14
CA ASN A 289 14.15 -19.59 -12.95
C ASN A 289 15.57 -19.12 -13.25
N ASN A 290 15.87 -17.85 -12.98
CA ASN A 290 17.21 -17.27 -13.19
C ASN A 290 18.10 -17.39 -11.94
N ASP A 291 19.41 -17.16 -12.12
CA ASP A 291 20.34 -17.06 -11.01
C ASP A 291 20.18 -15.73 -10.26
N PHE A 292 19.76 -15.82 -8.98
CA PHE A 292 19.44 -14.65 -8.18
C PHE A 292 20.65 -13.74 -7.91
N LYS A 293 21.83 -14.31 -7.69
CA LYS A 293 23.02 -13.51 -7.39
C LYS A 293 23.51 -12.72 -8.59
N SER A 294 23.56 -13.35 -9.75
CA SER A 294 23.91 -12.66 -11.00
C SER A 294 22.92 -11.55 -11.28
N TYR A 295 21.63 -11.84 -11.15
CA TYR A 295 20.57 -10.87 -11.32
C TYR A 295 20.73 -9.67 -10.36
N LEU A 296 20.95 -9.92 -9.06
CA LEU A 296 21.08 -8.86 -8.05
C LEU A 296 22.30 -7.95 -8.31
N ARG A 297 23.40 -8.48 -8.84
CA ARG A 297 24.60 -7.71 -9.21
C ARG A 297 24.37 -6.81 -10.42
N GLU A 298 23.56 -7.26 -11.35
CA GLU A 298 23.21 -6.53 -12.57
C GLU A 298 22.06 -5.55 -12.37
N TYR A 299 21.36 -5.66 -11.22
CA TYR A 299 20.21 -4.84 -10.94
C TYR A 299 20.55 -3.35 -10.85
N ILE A 300 19.88 -2.55 -11.65
CA ILE A 300 20.01 -1.09 -11.68
C ILE A 300 18.61 -0.48 -11.52
N LEU A 301 18.44 0.34 -10.48
CA LEU A 301 17.21 1.09 -10.29
C LEU A 301 17.08 2.17 -11.35
N LYS A 302 16.06 2.09 -12.21
CA LYS A 302 15.75 3.12 -13.20
C LYS A 302 14.91 4.23 -12.59
N LYS A 303 15.44 5.45 -12.64
CA LYS A 303 14.75 6.65 -12.17
C LYS A 303 13.41 6.86 -12.88
N ASP A 304 13.34 6.65 -14.16
CA ASP A 304 12.13 6.80 -14.97
C ASP A 304 10.98 5.90 -14.52
N PHE A 305 11.31 4.70 -14.02
CA PHE A 305 10.29 3.81 -13.46
C PHE A 305 9.61 4.46 -12.25
N ILE A 306 10.39 5.05 -11.35
CA ILE A 306 9.85 5.69 -10.13
C ILE A 306 8.94 6.85 -10.50
N GLU A 307 9.37 7.71 -11.44
CA GLU A 307 8.62 8.87 -11.88
C GLU A 307 7.30 8.49 -12.58
N LYS A 308 7.28 7.40 -13.34
CA LYS A 308 6.05 6.89 -13.97
C LYS A 308 5.12 6.17 -13.01
N THR A 309 5.68 5.48 -12.03
CA THR A 309 4.92 4.63 -11.10
C THR A 309 4.39 5.42 -9.91
N ILE A 310 5.14 6.40 -9.42
CA ILE A 310 4.77 7.25 -8.28
C ILE A 310 5.03 8.70 -8.65
N THR A 311 3.99 9.45 -8.88
CA THR A 311 4.08 10.88 -9.18
C THR A 311 4.70 11.62 -7.98
N GLY A 312 5.57 12.57 -8.27
CA GLY A 312 6.37 13.22 -7.22
C GLY A 312 7.50 12.34 -6.67
N GLY A 313 7.56 11.07 -7.01
CA GLY A 313 8.61 10.08 -6.80
C GLY A 313 9.67 10.46 -5.76
N LEU A 314 10.87 10.76 -6.23
CA LEU A 314 12.01 11.13 -5.37
C LEU A 314 11.89 12.51 -4.70
N THR A 315 10.92 13.34 -5.05
CA THR A 315 10.70 14.68 -4.44
C THR A 315 9.81 14.63 -3.21
N PHE A 316 9.08 13.53 -3.00
CA PHE A 316 8.21 13.31 -1.85
C PHE A 316 7.22 14.46 -1.60
N ASN A 317 6.48 14.87 -2.63
CA ASN A 317 5.55 16.01 -2.60
C ASN A 317 4.09 15.61 -2.89
N SER A 318 3.74 14.35 -2.74
CA SER A 318 2.41 13.80 -3.06
C SER A 318 1.30 14.46 -2.24
N THR A 319 1.57 14.78 -0.98
CA THR A 319 0.62 15.52 -0.11
C THR A 319 0.25 16.88 -0.69
N SER A 320 1.24 17.66 -1.10
CA SER A 320 1.00 18.98 -1.71
C SER A 320 0.28 18.87 -3.04
N LEU A 321 0.64 17.89 -3.88
CA LEU A 321 -0.03 17.64 -5.14
C LEU A 321 -1.51 17.30 -4.92
N MET A 322 -1.82 16.40 -3.98
CA MET A 322 -3.19 16.01 -3.69
C MET A 322 -4.02 17.17 -3.15
N ILE A 323 -3.48 17.99 -2.24
CA ILE A 323 -4.17 19.19 -1.71
C ILE A 323 -4.49 20.16 -2.83
N ASN A 324 -3.53 20.43 -3.72
CA ASN A 324 -3.72 21.35 -4.84
C ASN A 324 -4.78 20.83 -5.81
N GLU A 325 -4.82 19.54 -6.10
CA GLU A 325 -5.88 18.95 -6.92
C GLU A 325 -7.24 19.03 -6.23
N ILE A 326 -7.34 18.71 -4.93
CA ILE A 326 -8.60 18.81 -4.17
C ILE A 326 -9.16 20.23 -4.21
N LYS A 327 -8.32 21.25 -4.06
CA LYS A 327 -8.75 22.68 -4.12
C LYS A 327 -9.38 23.08 -5.43
N LYS A 328 -9.09 22.42 -6.54
CA LYS A 328 -9.73 22.69 -7.84
C LYS A 328 -11.20 22.23 -7.89
N PHE A 329 -11.62 21.35 -6.99
CA PHE A 329 -12.99 20.84 -6.90
C PHE A 329 -13.82 21.54 -5.83
N LEU A 330 -13.23 22.41 -5.07
CA LEU A 330 -13.85 23.22 -4.05
C LEU A 330 -13.95 24.68 -4.48
#